data_1b775c1fb653b93acb12a0af41afb720
#
_entry.id   1b775c1fb653b93acb12a0af41afb720
#
_cell.length_a   1.000
_cell.length_b   1.000
_cell.length_c   1.000
_cell.angle_alpha   90.00
_cell.angle_beta   90.00
_cell.angle_gamma   90.00
#
_symmetry.space_group_name_H-M   'P 1'
#
loop_
_entity.id
_entity.type
_entity.pdbx_description
1 polymer ?
#
loop_
_entity_poly.entity_id
_entity_poly.type
_entity_poly.pdbx_seq_one_letter_code
_entity_poly.pdbx_strand_id
1 'polypeptide(L)'
;MGPEAKLYQKVRKAWPQFSFTRLENLSSLGTPDLLVCNTNGHFFTIELKVTKGIKLKFSPHQIAFHIKHPHNTFILAEALGPRSVNRFQMFRGSRIMELEACGLELDACYLGLDACRLALEQVGSKA
;
A
#
# COMPACT_ATOMS: atom_id res chain seq x y z
N MET A 1 10.91 -12.17 -11.49
CA MET A 1 10.26 -11.50 -10.36
C MET A 1 9.25 -10.49 -10.88
N GLY A 2 8.01 -10.58 -10.43
CA GLY A 2 6.94 -9.68 -10.86
C GLY A 2 7.10 -8.26 -10.32
N PRO A 3 6.31 -7.31 -10.87
CA PRO A 3 6.41 -5.90 -10.46
C PRO A 3 6.15 -5.67 -8.97
N GLU A 4 5.15 -6.33 -8.39
CA GLU A 4 4.82 -6.18 -6.97
C GLU A 4 5.91 -6.76 -6.08
N ALA A 5 6.54 -7.85 -6.49
CA ALA A 5 7.67 -8.42 -5.75
C ALA A 5 8.86 -7.46 -5.78
N LYS A 6 9.10 -6.77 -6.89
CA LYS A 6 10.14 -5.74 -6.98
C LYS A 6 9.80 -4.56 -6.09
N LEU A 7 8.54 -4.15 -6.06
CA LEU A 7 8.09 -3.07 -5.17
C LEU A 7 8.31 -3.46 -3.71
N TYR A 8 7.99 -4.71 -3.33
CA TYR A 8 8.24 -5.20 -1.98
C TYR A 8 9.71 -5.07 -1.59
N GLN A 9 10.63 -5.43 -2.49
CA GLN A 9 12.06 -5.30 -2.21
C GLN A 9 12.46 -3.84 -1.98
N LYS A 10 11.91 -2.92 -2.75
CA LYS A 10 12.17 -1.47 -2.58
C LYS A 10 11.67 -0.98 -1.21
N VAL A 11 10.47 -1.37 -0.84
CA VAL A 11 9.84 -0.98 0.44
C VAL A 11 10.64 -1.54 1.62
N ARG A 12 10.99 -2.81 1.56
CA ARG A 12 11.76 -3.47 2.61
C ARG A 12 13.11 -2.80 2.82
N LYS A 13 13.77 -2.41 1.73
CA LYS A 13 15.05 -1.73 1.77
C LYS A 13 14.92 -0.30 2.29
N ALA A 14 13.84 0.39 1.92
CA ALA A 14 13.62 1.78 2.32
C ALA A 14 13.17 1.91 3.78
N TRP A 15 12.50 0.88 4.32
CA TRP A 15 11.91 0.91 5.68
C TRP A 15 12.48 -0.21 6.54
N PRO A 16 13.81 -0.23 6.79
CA PRO A 16 14.44 -1.36 7.50
C PRO A 16 14.03 -1.48 8.97
N GLN A 17 13.48 -0.42 9.57
CA GLN A 17 13.02 -0.45 10.95
C GLN A 17 11.68 -1.15 11.16
N PHE A 18 10.94 -1.44 10.07
CA PHE A 18 9.67 -2.15 10.16
C PHE A 18 9.87 -3.66 10.00
N SER A 19 8.99 -4.43 10.62
CA SER A 19 8.92 -5.87 10.44
C SER A 19 7.89 -6.20 9.36
N PHE A 20 8.26 -7.03 8.39
CA PHE A 20 7.40 -7.38 7.25
C PHE A 20 7.11 -8.86 7.23
N THR A 21 5.85 -9.22 6.99
CA THR A 21 5.42 -10.60 6.73
C THR A 21 4.64 -10.61 5.42
N ARG A 22 5.05 -11.44 4.47
CA ARG A 22 4.32 -11.60 3.20
C ARG A 22 3.17 -12.57 3.39
N LEU A 23 1.99 -12.19 2.90
CA LEU A 23 0.77 -12.99 3.05
C LEU A 23 0.41 -13.69 1.74
N GLU A 24 1.38 -14.39 1.14
CA GLU A 24 1.31 -14.91 -0.23
C GLU A 24 0.17 -15.89 -0.49
N ASN A 25 -0.10 -16.78 0.47
CA ASN A 25 -1.07 -17.85 0.26
C ASN A 25 -2.52 -17.40 0.48
N LEU A 26 -2.73 -16.14 0.82
CA LEU A 26 -4.06 -15.61 1.13
C LEU A 26 -4.55 -14.61 0.08
N SER A 27 -3.80 -14.39 -0.99
CA SER A 27 -4.12 -13.39 -2.01
C SER A 27 -5.44 -13.67 -2.72
N SER A 28 -5.81 -14.94 -2.90
CA SER A 28 -7.08 -15.32 -3.54
C SER A 28 -8.30 -14.92 -2.73
N LEU A 29 -8.13 -14.64 -1.43
CA LEU A 29 -9.19 -14.19 -0.54
C LEU A 29 -9.26 -12.67 -0.43
N GLY A 30 -8.44 -11.95 -1.21
CA GLY A 30 -8.38 -10.49 -1.16
C GLY A 30 -7.53 -9.96 -0.04
N THR A 31 -6.84 -10.83 0.71
CA THR A 31 -5.93 -10.42 1.78
C THR A 31 -4.78 -9.59 1.19
N PRO A 32 -4.41 -8.48 1.84
CA PRO A 32 -3.29 -7.66 1.35
C PRO A 32 -1.97 -8.41 1.29
N ASP A 33 -1.03 -7.89 0.51
CA ASP A 33 0.26 -8.54 0.27
C ASP A 33 1.14 -8.62 1.50
N LEU A 34 1.09 -7.61 2.36
CA LEU A 34 2.00 -7.47 3.50
C LEU A 34 1.26 -7.24 4.80
N LEU A 35 1.72 -7.90 5.85
CA LEU A 35 1.45 -7.52 7.22
C LEU A 35 2.71 -6.85 7.76
N VAL A 36 2.58 -5.62 8.26
CA VAL A 36 3.70 -4.80 8.71
C VAL A 36 3.51 -4.44 10.18
N CYS A 37 4.61 -4.47 10.92
CA CYS A 37 4.62 -3.99 12.30
C CYS A 37 5.64 -2.86 12.41
N ASN A 38 5.23 -1.70 12.92
CA ASN A 38 6.13 -0.57 13.11
C ASN A 38 6.85 -0.63 14.46
N THR A 39 7.66 0.37 14.74
CA THR A 39 8.46 0.41 15.99
C THR A 39 7.61 0.65 17.22
N ASN A 40 6.34 1.06 17.06
CA ASN A 40 5.39 1.17 18.17
C ASN A 40 4.71 -0.18 18.49
N GLY A 41 5.06 -1.25 17.77
CA GLY A 41 4.39 -2.54 17.92
C GLY A 41 3.00 -2.57 17.32
N HIS A 42 2.67 -1.62 16.47
CA HIS A 42 1.35 -1.53 15.84
C HIS A 42 1.37 -2.22 14.48
N PHE A 43 0.35 -3.05 14.23
CA PHE A 43 0.22 -3.78 12.97
C PHE A 43 -0.71 -3.07 12.00
N PHE A 44 -0.34 -3.11 10.74
CA PHE A 44 -1.18 -2.66 9.63
C PHE A 44 -0.86 -3.48 8.38
N THR A 45 -1.72 -3.41 7.38
CA THR A 45 -1.51 -4.14 6.12
C THR A 45 -1.24 -3.18 4.99
N ILE A 46 -0.51 -3.67 3.99
CA ILE A 46 -0.25 -2.92 2.77
C ILE A 46 -0.56 -3.80 1.55
N GLU A 47 -1.42 -3.31 0.68
CA GLU A 47 -1.64 -3.87 -0.65
C GLU A 47 -0.69 -3.17 -1.61
N LEU A 48 0.09 -3.95 -2.37
CA LEU A 48 1.05 -3.40 -3.33
C LEU A 48 0.46 -3.40 -4.73
N LYS A 49 0.55 -2.29 -5.42
CA LYS A 49 0.12 -2.15 -6.81
C LYS A 49 1.18 -1.45 -7.63
N VAL A 50 1.36 -1.90 -8.86
CA VAL A 50 2.29 -1.28 -9.82
C VAL A 50 1.52 -1.05 -11.10
N THR A 51 1.66 0.14 -11.69
CA THR A 51 0.99 0.48 -12.94
C THR A 51 1.87 1.33 -13.82
N LYS A 52 1.72 1.17 -15.12
CA LYS A 52 2.36 2.02 -16.12
C LYS A 52 1.48 3.20 -16.51
N GLY A 53 0.18 3.10 -16.24
CA GLY A 53 -0.80 4.16 -16.48
C GLY A 53 -1.27 4.76 -15.18
N ILE A 54 -2.55 5.15 -15.15
CA ILE A 54 -3.17 5.73 -13.95
C ILE A 54 -4.13 4.75 -13.27
N LYS A 55 -4.67 3.77 -13.98
CA LYS A 55 -5.64 2.84 -13.41
C LYS A 55 -4.96 1.78 -12.56
N LEU A 56 -5.59 1.47 -11.43
CA LEU A 56 -5.21 0.37 -10.56
C LEU A 56 -6.32 -0.67 -10.59
N LYS A 57 -5.91 -1.94 -10.71
CA LYS A 57 -6.87 -3.06 -10.78
C LYS A 57 -6.97 -3.75 -9.44
N PHE A 58 -8.18 -3.87 -8.94
CA PHE A 58 -8.48 -4.60 -7.71
C PHE A 58 -9.49 -5.71 -8.01
N SER A 59 -9.27 -6.88 -7.43
CA SER A 59 -10.27 -7.95 -7.49
C SER A 59 -11.46 -7.60 -6.59
N PRO A 60 -12.64 -8.20 -6.84
CA PRO A 60 -13.78 -8.01 -5.94
C PRO A 60 -13.45 -8.39 -4.49
N HIS A 61 -12.61 -9.41 -4.28
CA HIS A 61 -12.19 -9.82 -2.94
C HIS A 61 -11.32 -8.78 -2.26
N GLN A 62 -10.42 -8.13 -3.01
CA GLN A 62 -9.57 -7.06 -2.47
C GLN A 62 -10.43 -5.87 -2.06
N ILE A 63 -11.42 -5.51 -2.86
CA ILE A 63 -12.35 -4.43 -2.55
C ILE A 63 -13.13 -4.77 -1.28
N ALA A 64 -13.70 -5.98 -1.21
CA ALA A 64 -14.47 -6.44 -0.06
C ALA A 64 -13.63 -6.43 1.22
N PHE A 65 -12.38 -6.87 1.14
CA PHE A 65 -11.49 -6.88 2.30
C PHE A 65 -11.29 -5.47 2.86
N HIS A 66 -11.00 -4.51 2.00
CA HIS A 66 -10.74 -3.14 2.46
C HIS A 66 -11.99 -2.41 2.94
N ILE A 67 -13.15 -2.76 2.39
CA ILE A 67 -14.43 -2.24 2.90
C ILE A 67 -14.72 -2.79 4.29
N LYS A 68 -14.46 -4.08 4.49
CA LYS A 68 -14.68 -4.74 5.77
C LYS A 68 -13.67 -4.29 6.84
N HIS A 69 -12.44 -3.95 6.41
CA HIS A 69 -11.35 -3.56 7.30
C HIS A 69 -10.84 -2.16 6.92
N PRO A 70 -11.62 -1.10 7.24
CA PRO A 70 -11.27 0.25 6.78
C PRO A 70 -10.14 0.91 7.57
N HIS A 71 -9.76 0.33 8.70
CA HIS A 71 -8.69 0.87 9.56
C HIS A 71 -7.45 0.01 9.47
N ASN A 72 -6.29 0.63 9.63
CA ASN A 72 -5.00 -0.05 9.64
C ASN A 72 -4.71 -0.80 8.34
N THR A 73 -5.26 -0.33 7.22
CA THR A 73 -5.00 -0.88 5.91
C THR A 73 -4.59 0.25 4.95
N PHE A 74 -3.57 -0.03 4.14
CA PHE A 74 -3.03 0.94 3.20
C PHE A 74 -2.82 0.28 1.84
N ILE A 75 -2.82 1.11 0.80
CA ILE A 75 -2.52 0.70 -0.56
C ILE A 75 -1.35 1.54 -1.03
N LEU A 76 -0.25 0.89 -1.40
CA LEU A 76 0.93 1.57 -1.94
C LEU A 76 1.04 1.26 -3.41
N ALA A 77 1.05 2.32 -4.23
CA ALA A 77 1.16 2.21 -5.67
C ALA A 77 2.51 2.75 -6.15
N GLU A 78 3.15 2.00 -7.04
CA GLU A 78 4.31 2.48 -7.78
C GLU A 78 3.88 2.81 -9.21
N ALA A 79 4.06 4.06 -9.61
CA ALA A 79 3.73 4.53 -10.95
C ALA A 79 4.99 4.50 -11.82
N LEU A 80 5.01 3.60 -12.80
CA LEU A 80 6.16 3.38 -13.69
C LEU A 80 6.14 4.23 -14.95
N GLY A 81 5.06 5.00 -15.16
CA GLY A 81 4.91 5.80 -16.36
C GLY A 81 5.97 6.90 -16.46
N PRO A 82 6.45 7.22 -17.68
CA PRO A 82 7.52 8.19 -17.87
C PRO A 82 7.14 9.62 -17.47
N ARG A 83 5.86 9.90 -17.33
CA ARG A 83 5.35 11.22 -16.91
C ARG A 83 4.96 11.27 -15.44
N SER A 84 5.23 10.19 -14.69
CA SER A 84 4.90 10.16 -13.27
C SER A 84 5.83 11.07 -12.49
N VAL A 85 5.30 12.17 -11.96
CA VAL A 85 6.05 13.06 -11.09
C VAL A 85 6.23 12.40 -9.73
N ASN A 86 5.19 11.70 -9.25
CA ASN A 86 5.20 11.02 -7.97
C ASN A 86 5.19 9.51 -8.21
N ARG A 87 6.35 8.89 -8.08
CA ARG A 87 6.51 7.47 -8.36
C ARG A 87 5.81 6.59 -7.33
N PHE A 88 5.87 6.97 -6.06
CA PHE A 88 5.27 6.20 -4.97
C PHE A 88 4.15 7.00 -4.33
N GLN A 89 2.96 6.40 -4.27
CA GLN A 89 1.77 7.05 -3.76
C GLN A 89 1.06 6.10 -2.81
N MET A 90 0.71 6.59 -1.62
CA MET A 90 0.02 5.77 -0.63
C MET A 90 -1.38 6.30 -0.36
N PHE A 91 -2.32 5.38 -0.25
CA PHE A 91 -3.74 5.66 0.01
C PHE A 91 -4.19 4.84 1.22
N ARG A 92 -5.16 5.36 1.96
CA ARG A 92 -5.81 4.55 2.99
C ARG A 92 -6.69 3.49 2.33
N GLY A 93 -6.71 2.28 2.90
CA GLY A 93 -7.50 1.19 2.37
C GLY A 93 -8.99 1.50 2.33
N SER A 94 -9.48 2.36 3.24
CA SER A 94 -10.87 2.79 3.26
C SER A 94 -11.31 3.53 1.98
N ARG A 95 -10.36 4.00 1.19
CA ARG A 95 -10.64 4.74 -0.05
C ARG A 95 -10.54 3.87 -1.31
N ILE A 96 -10.59 2.55 -1.14
CA ILE A 96 -10.39 1.63 -2.27
C ILE A 96 -11.41 1.82 -3.39
N MET A 97 -12.66 2.14 -3.06
CA MET A 97 -13.70 2.35 -4.08
C MET A 97 -13.39 3.57 -4.96
N GLU A 98 -12.97 4.67 -4.34
CA GLU A 98 -12.58 5.87 -5.06
C GLU A 98 -11.31 5.62 -5.87
N LEU A 99 -10.37 4.89 -5.30
CA LEU A 99 -9.11 4.57 -5.95
C LEU A 99 -9.32 3.68 -7.18
N GLU A 100 -10.24 2.72 -7.10
CA GLU A 100 -10.59 1.91 -8.25
C GLU A 100 -11.23 2.76 -9.37
N ALA A 101 -12.11 3.70 -8.99
CA ALA A 101 -12.81 4.54 -9.95
C ALA A 101 -11.87 5.55 -10.61
N CYS A 102 -10.99 6.19 -9.84
CA CYS A 102 -10.16 7.31 -10.30
C CYS A 102 -8.70 6.91 -10.60
N GLY A 103 -8.24 5.80 -10.05
CA GLY A 103 -6.84 5.43 -10.16
C GLY A 103 -5.95 6.48 -9.53
N LEU A 104 -4.78 6.69 -10.11
CA LEU A 104 -3.79 7.64 -9.57
C LEU A 104 -4.20 9.11 -9.75
N GLU A 105 -5.37 9.40 -10.31
CA GLU A 105 -5.93 10.75 -10.31
C GLU A 105 -6.49 11.11 -8.94
N LEU A 106 -6.77 10.11 -8.09
CA LEU A 106 -7.15 10.34 -6.71
C LEU A 106 -5.96 10.91 -5.95
N ASP A 107 -6.19 11.92 -5.11
CA ASP A 107 -5.13 12.49 -4.29
C ASP A 107 -4.63 11.47 -3.27
N ALA A 108 -3.34 11.20 -3.30
CA ALA A 108 -2.71 10.29 -2.34
C ALA A 108 -2.61 10.95 -0.97
N CYS A 109 -2.66 10.12 0.08
CA CYS A 109 -2.42 10.61 1.44
C CYS A 109 -0.95 11.00 1.63
N TYR A 110 -0.05 10.21 1.06
CA TYR A 110 1.39 10.44 1.19
C TYR A 110 2.07 10.17 -0.12
N LEU A 111 3.08 10.98 -0.45
CA LEU A 111 3.84 10.90 -1.69
C LEU A 111 5.31 10.62 -1.38
N GLY A 112 5.86 9.58 -2.01
CA GLY A 112 7.23 9.16 -1.83
C GLY A 112 7.42 8.22 -0.66
N LEU A 113 8.44 7.36 -0.73
CA LEU A 113 8.69 6.33 0.28
C LEU A 113 9.05 6.93 1.64
N ASP A 114 9.75 8.06 1.67
CA ASP A 114 10.14 8.69 2.95
C ASP A 114 8.92 9.27 3.67
N ALA A 115 8.03 9.96 2.96
CA ALA A 115 6.82 10.51 3.57
C ALA A 115 5.91 9.38 4.06
N CYS A 116 5.80 8.29 3.29
CA CYS A 116 5.04 7.12 3.70
C CYS A 116 5.62 6.51 4.98
N ARG A 117 6.94 6.35 5.05
CA ARG A 117 7.61 5.81 6.22
C ARG A 117 7.33 6.66 7.46
N LEU A 118 7.50 7.97 7.34
CA LEU A 118 7.26 8.89 8.46
C LEU A 118 5.83 8.79 8.97
N ALA A 119 4.86 8.71 8.07
CA ALA A 119 3.46 8.57 8.44
C ALA A 119 3.19 7.22 9.13
N LEU A 120 3.73 6.13 8.59
CA LEU A 120 3.52 4.80 9.14
C LEU A 120 4.23 4.59 10.47
N GLU A 121 5.31 5.32 10.75
CA GLU A 121 5.97 5.30 12.06
C GLU A 121 5.08 5.87 13.17
N GLN A 122 4.15 6.75 12.83
CA GLN A 122 3.26 7.39 13.80
C GLN A 122 2.01 6.58 14.11
N VAL A 123 1.69 5.57 13.30
CA VAL A 123 0.51 4.73 13.54
C VAL A 123 0.67 4.02 14.88
N GLY A 124 -0.35 4.12 15.73
CA GLY A 124 -0.31 3.53 17.06
C GLY A 124 0.48 4.34 18.08
N SER A 125 0.99 5.52 17.72
CA SER A 125 1.65 6.42 18.66
C SER A 125 0.64 6.97 19.67
N LYS A 126 1.09 7.12 20.92
CA LYS A 126 0.27 7.69 22.00
C LYS A 126 0.51 9.18 22.19
N ALA A 127 1.09 9.81 21.22
CA ALA A 127 1.39 11.25 21.32
C ALA A 127 0.12 12.09 21.41
#